data_c189eeebaa88fb9e9c7689b0bbe97f7c
#
_entry.id   c189eeebaa88fb9e9c7689b0bbe97f7c
#
_cell.length_a   1.000
_cell.length_b   1.000
_cell.length_c   1.000
_cell.angle_alpha   90.00
_cell.angle_beta   90.00
_cell.angle_gamma   90.00
#
_symmetry.space_group_name_H-M   'P 1'
#
loop_
_entity.id
_entity.type
_entity.pdbx_description
1 polymer ?
#
loop_
_entity_poly.entity_id
_entity_poly.type
_entity_poly.pdbx_seq_one_letter_code
_entity_poly.pdbx_strand_id
1 'polypeptide(L)'
;MAVAVSFSCKKSTVEKPTPPPPPASPLITAAGTADGVANSKLINAANGGSITSTDGKITVNIPAGALLNNEAITIQPVTNTTGLGKGKTYRITPHTITFNKPVTISFPYTDADVQGTVPELLRIAFQDNEGAWQSMNKTQVNKQTKQLSVTTMHFSDWNFVPLVHIEPVEARIAVNETVELKVVYSFDPEEIFVPLPSDNSPLGTPQQMSGDYLKKWLHSGAGTLTSNGSKAVYKATATAPAQNPVAVSAEINF
;
A
#
# COMPACT_ATOMS: atom_id res chain seq x y z
N MET A 1 -39.54 -45.96 39.73
CA MET A 1 -39.38 -44.63 39.20
C MET A 1 -38.16 -44.63 38.26
N ALA A 2 -38.38 -44.66 36.95
CA ALA A 2 -37.32 -44.61 35.96
C ALA A 2 -37.19 -43.20 35.39
N VAL A 3 -36.02 -42.62 35.50
CA VAL A 3 -35.73 -41.27 34.95
C VAL A 3 -35.09 -41.49 33.58
N ALA A 4 -35.74 -41.08 32.52
CA ALA A 4 -35.20 -41.05 31.15
C ALA A 4 -34.50 -39.71 30.91
N VAL A 5 -33.18 -39.74 30.67
CA VAL A 5 -32.40 -38.60 30.27
C VAL A 5 -32.30 -38.60 28.75
N SER A 6 -32.95 -37.62 28.06
CA SER A 6 -32.84 -37.41 26.63
C SER A 6 -31.73 -36.44 26.32
N PHE A 7 -30.67 -36.91 25.64
CA PHE A 7 -29.64 -36.05 25.05
C PHE A 7 -30.12 -35.50 23.71
N SER A 8 -30.33 -34.19 23.65
CA SER A 8 -30.57 -33.48 22.38
C SER A 8 -29.22 -33.05 21.79
N CYS A 9 -28.77 -33.75 20.75
CA CYS A 9 -27.65 -33.25 19.94
C CYS A 9 -28.14 -32.04 19.12
N LYS A 10 -27.75 -30.85 19.50
CA LYS A 10 -27.82 -29.69 18.59
C LYS A 10 -26.82 -29.93 17.47
N LYS A 11 -27.34 -30.16 16.27
CA LYS A 11 -26.58 -30.17 15.03
C LYS A 11 -26.03 -28.74 14.83
N SER A 12 -24.77 -28.51 15.11
CA SER A 12 -24.11 -27.26 14.68
C SER A 12 -24.08 -27.29 13.16
N THR A 13 -24.82 -26.41 12.53
CA THR A 13 -24.66 -26.09 11.12
C THR A 13 -23.26 -25.49 10.98
N VAL A 14 -22.34 -26.26 10.42
CA VAL A 14 -21.08 -25.71 9.92
C VAL A 14 -21.48 -24.76 8.81
N GLU A 15 -21.36 -23.45 9.05
CA GLU A 15 -21.53 -22.47 7.98
C GLU A 15 -20.52 -22.83 6.88
N LYS A 16 -21.06 -22.99 5.67
CA LYS A 16 -20.25 -23.23 4.48
C LYS A 16 -19.31 -22.03 4.37
N PRO A 17 -17.96 -22.23 4.26
CA PRO A 17 -17.06 -21.12 4.07
C PRO A 17 -17.54 -20.24 2.92
N THR A 18 -17.65 -18.95 3.16
CA THR A 18 -17.95 -17.99 2.08
C THR A 18 -16.86 -18.15 1.03
N PRO A 19 -17.20 -18.30 -0.26
CA PRO A 19 -16.18 -18.38 -1.31
C PRO A 19 -15.26 -17.16 -1.20
N PRO A 20 -13.94 -17.30 -1.38
CA PRO A 20 -13.06 -16.16 -1.41
C PRO A 20 -13.55 -15.18 -2.47
N PRO A 21 -13.39 -13.85 -2.24
CA PRO A 21 -13.74 -12.86 -3.26
C PRO A 21 -12.93 -13.15 -4.54
N PRO A 22 -13.50 -12.90 -5.73
CA PRO A 22 -12.77 -13.10 -6.97
C PRO A 22 -11.50 -12.27 -6.95
N PRO A 23 -10.39 -12.75 -7.53
CA PRO A 23 -9.14 -11.99 -7.58
C PRO A 23 -9.39 -10.64 -8.24
N ALA A 24 -8.78 -9.59 -7.67
CA ALA A 24 -8.88 -8.25 -8.23
C ALA A 24 -8.30 -8.23 -9.65
N SER A 25 -8.95 -7.52 -10.57
CA SER A 25 -8.37 -7.31 -11.91
C SER A 25 -7.04 -6.58 -11.77
N PRO A 26 -6.00 -6.93 -12.54
CA PRO A 26 -4.71 -6.27 -12.49
C PRO A 26 -4.85 -4.74 -12.65
N LEU A 27 -4.09 -3.98 -11.88
CA LEU A 27 -4.02 -2.53 -12.01
C LEU A 27 -3.07 -2.18 -13.16
N ILE A 28 -3.64 -1.94 -14.34
CA ILE A 28 -2.91 -1.56 -15.55
C ILE A 28 -3.13 -0.08 -15.81
N THR A 29 -2.07 0.70 -15.96
CA THR A 29 -2.14 2.14 -16.22
C THR A 29 -1.14 2.55 -17.30
N ALA A 30 -1.39 3.69 -17.93
CA ALA A 30 -0.36 4.31 -18.76
C ALA A 30 0.84 4.75 -17.92
N ALA A 31 2.01 4.82 -18.51
CA ALA A 31 3.20 5.37 -17.87
C ALA A 31 2.98 6.82 -17.49
N GLY A 32 3.49 7.22 -16.32
CA GLY A 32 3.41 8.59 -15.83
C GLY A 32 4.18 9.58 -16.73
N THR A 33 3.74 10.83 -16.78
CA THR A 33 4.41 11.94 -17.46
C THR A 33 5.36 12.66 -16.49
N ALA A 34 6.43 13.28 -17.01
CA ALA A 34 7.40 14.02 -16.20
C ALA A 34 6.70 15.07 -15.32
N ASP A 35 6.98 15.00 -14.00
CA ASP A 35 6.40 15.85 -12.96
C ASP A 35 7.46 16.23 -11.93
N GLY A 36 8.50 16.90 -12.38
CA GLY A 36 9.60 17.37 -11.54
C GLY A 36 10.93 17.36 -12.26
N VAL A 37 11.97 17.77 -11.53
CA VAL A 37 13.34 17.85 -12.06
C VAL A 37 14.00 16.48 -11.95
N ALA A 38 14.52 15.98 -13.07
CA ALA A 38 15.33 14.76 -13.08
C ALA A 38 16.68 14.99 -12.37
N ASN A 39 17.20 13.94 -11.73
CA ASN A 39 18.57 13.87 -11.28
C ASN A 39 19.30 12.77 -12.05
N SER A 40 20.49 13.06 -12.57
CA SER A 40 21.33 12.09 -13.29
C SER A 40 22.72 12.05 -12.69
N LYS A 41 23.27 10.84 -12.52
CA LYS A 41 24.60 10.64 -11.96
C LYS A 41 25.31 9.49 -12.65
N LEU A 42 26.57 9.71 -13.05
CA LEU A 42 27.43 8.63 -13.52
C LEU A 42 27.86 7.77 -12.33
N ILE A 43 27.52 6.49 -12.39
CA ILE A 43 27.89 5.49 -11.38
C ILE A 43 29.05 4.66 -11.91
N ASN A 44 30.12 4.58 -11.13
CA ASN A 44 31.29 3.77 -11.46
C ASN A 44 31.01 2.29 -11.19
N ALA A 45 31.25 1.42 -12.16
CA ALA A 45 30.98 -0.01 -12.04
C ALA A 45 31.79 -0.68 -10.92
N ALA A 46 33.07 -0.32 -10.78
CA ALA A 46 33.96 -0.94 -9.79
C ALA A 46 33.63 -0.52 -8.35
N ASN A 47 33.21 0.73 -8.15
CA ASN A 47 32.99 1.31 -6.80
C ASN A 47 31.53 1.31 -6.38
N GLY A 48 30.60 1.20 -7.35
CA GLY A 48 29.18 1.45 -7.09
C GLY A 48 28.90 2.92 -6.79
N GLY A 49 27.79 3.17 -6.10
CA GLY A 49 27.39 4.51 -5.70
C GLY A 49 25.91 4.60 -5.37
N SER A 50 25.46 5.80 -5.04
CA SER A 50 24.05 6.08 -4.80
C SER A 50 23.61 7.33 -5.54
N ILE A 51 22.33 7.36 -5.89
CA ILE A 51 21.64 8.52 -6.44
C ILE A 51 20.30 8.68 -5.74
N THR A 52 19.95 9.94 -5.44
CA THR A 52 18.68 10.31 -4.79
C THR A 52 17.93 11.28 -5.71
N SER A 53 16.60 11.18 -5.78
CA SER A 53 15.78 12.16 -6.51
C SER A 53 15.98 13.57 -5.98
N THR A 54 15.72 14.58 -6.81
CA THR A 54 15.89 16.00 -6.43
C THR A 54 15.02 16.43 -5.25
N ASP A 55 13.87 15.77 -5.05
CA ASP A 55 12.95 15.98 -3.92
C ASP A 55 13.26 15.10 -2.69
N GLY A 56 14.31 14.27 -2.76
CA GLY A 56 14.73 13.40 -1.66
C GLY A 56 13.80 12.22 -1.35
N LYS A 57 12.84 11.91 -2.22
CA LYS A 57 11.79 10.91 -1.94
C LYS A 57 12.13 9.49 -2.36
N ILE A 58 13.17 9.28 -3.15
CA ILE A 58 13.67 7.96 -3.50
C ILE A 58 15.19 7.97 -3.56
N THR A 59 15.81 6.92 -3.08
CA THR A 59 17.26 6.69 -3.19
C THR A 59 17.50 5.31 -3.79
N VAL A 60 18.42 5.24 -4.75
CA VAL A 60 18.93 4.00 -5.34
C VAL A 60 20.36 3.82 -4.90
N ASN A 61 20.67 2.68 -4.27
CA ASN A 61 22.02 2.28 -3.90
C ASN A 61 22.49 1.11 -4.77
N ILE A 62 23.57 1.32 -5.49
CA ILE A 62 24.15 0.39 -6.46
C ILE A 62 25.48 -0.10 -5.88
N PRO A 63 25.60 -1.37 -5.45
CA PRO A 63 26.81 -1.88 -4.85
C PRO A 63 27.95 -2.02 -5.88
N ALA A 64 29.17 -2.04 -5.40
CA ALA A 64 30.37 -2.26 -6.20
C ALA A 64 30.26 -3.57 -7.02
N GLY A 65 30.53 -3.48 -8.31
CA GLY A 65 30.45 -4.59 -9.25
C GLY A 65 29.02 -5.05 -9.61
N ALA A 66 27.99 -4.24 -9.30
CA ALA A 66 26.63 -4.50 -9.77
C ALA A 66 26.45 -4.14 -11.26
N LEU A 67 27.19 -3.16 -11.74
CA LEU A 67 27.20 -2.74 -13.14
C LEU A 67 28.34 -3.40 -13.91
N LEU A 68 28.11 -3.71 -15.18
CA LEU A 68 29.17 -4.18 -16.11
C LEU A 68 30.11 -3.04 -16.50
N ASN A 69 29.56 -1.87 -16.77
CA ASN A 69 30.27 -0.66 -17.18
C ASN A 69 29.82 0.54 -16.34
N ASN A 70 30.58 1.63 -16.39
CA ASN A 70 30.13 2.89 -15.82
C ASN A 70 28.84 3.34 -16.55
N GLU A 71 27.82 3.68 -15.78
CA GLU A 71 26.49 3.97 -16.32
C GLU A 71 25.91 5.26 -15.74
N ALA A 72 25.30 6.07 -16.60
CA ALA A 72 24.55 7.25 -16.17
C ALA A 72 23.15 6.84 -15.73
N ILE A 73 22.90 6.83 -14.41
CA ILE A 73 21.61 6.53 -13.85
C ILE A 73 20.83 7.82 -13.67
N THR A 74 19.58 7.82 -14.12
CA THR A 74 18.68 8.97 -14.01
C THR A 74 17.44 8.60 -13.22
N ILE A 75 17.03 9.44 -12.29
CA ILE A 75 15.75 9.39 -11.59
C ILE A 75 14.91 10.57 -12.04
N GLN A 76 13.79 10.30 -12.71
CA GLN A 76 12.81 11.28 -13.17
C GLN A 76 11.53 11.14 -12.35
N PRO A 77 11.13 12.14 -11.53
CA PRO A 77 9.79 12.17 -10.94
C PRO A 77 8.73 12.25 -12.06
N VAL A 78 7.71 11.41 -11.97
CA VAL A 78 6.59 11.37 -12.92
C VAL A 78 5.26 11.36 -12.15
N THR A 79 4.16 11.66 -12.85
CA THR A 79 2.82 11.60 -12.27
C THR A 79 2.50 10.19 -11.76
N ASN A 80 1.87 10.11 -10.58
CA ASN A 80 1.39 8.84 -10.04
C ASN A 80 0.12 8.40 -10.76
N THR A 81 0.19 7.30 -11.47
CA THR A 81 -0.94 6.74 -12.24
C THR A 81 -1.62 5.56 -11.54
N THR A 82 -1.12 5.12 -10.37
CA THR A 82 -1.73 4.00 -9.64
C THR A 82 -3.10 4.33 -9.07
N GLY A 83 -3.39 5.61 -8.79
CA GLY A 83 -4.54 6.00 -7.97
C GLY A 83 -4.42 5.57 -6.49
N LEU A 84 -3.31 4.89 -6.13
CA LEU A 84 -3.01 4.42 -4.78
C LEU A 84 -1.91 5.26 -4.16
N GLY A 85 -1.99 5.48 -2.84
CA GLY A 85 -0.98 6.25 -2.11
C GLY A 85 -0.95 7.73 -2.51
N LYS A 86 -0.01 8.43 -1.92
CA LYS A 86 0.23 9.87 -2.14
C LYS A 86 1.61 10.05 -2.78
N GLY A 87 1.80 11.19 -3.46
CA GLY A 87 3.09 11.56 -4.02
C GLY A 87 3.29 11.15 -5.47
N LYS A 88 4.54 11.09 -5.89
CA LYS A 88 4.95 10.86 -7.27
C LYS A 88 5.42 9.43 -7.48
N THR A 89 5.42 9.02 -8.73
CA THR A 89 6.15 7.85 -9.20
C THR A 89 7.53 8.30 -9.67
N TYR A 90 8.52 7.42 -9.63
CA TYR A 90 9.90 7.71 -10.02
C TYR A 90 10.36 6.73 -11.07
N ARG A 91 10.55 7.26 -12.28
CA ARG A 91 11.16 6.52 -13.40
C ARG A 91 12.66 6.48 -13.21
N ILE A 92 13.22 5.27 -13.12
CA ILE A 92 14.65 5.05 -13.02
C ILE A 92 15.14 4.47 -14.33
N THR A 93 16.07 5.15 -14.99
CA THR A 93 16.61 4.72 -16.29
C THR A 93 18.13 4.56 -16.26
N PRO A 94 18.70 3.75 -17.20
CA PRO A 94 18.05 3.04 -18.31
C PRO A 94 17.32 1.76 -17.86
N HIS A 95 16.15 1.45 -18.44
CA HIS A 95 15.40 0.21 -18.16
C HIS A 95 16.09 -1.05 -18.72
N THR A 96 16.98 -0.87 -19.69
CA THR A 96 17.68 -1.98 -20.36
C THR A 96 18.89 -2.50 -19.58
N ILE A 97 19.17 -1.91 -18.42
CA ILE A 97 20.35 -2.29 -17.63
C ILE A 97 20.19 -3.68 -17.04
N THR A 98 21.25 -4.47 -17.09
CA THR A 98 21.35 -5.77 -16.43
C THR A 98 22.32 -5.67 -15.26
N PHE A 99 21.86 -6.00 -14.08
CA PHE A 99 22.69 -5.98 -12.88
C PHE A 99 23.29 -7.36 -12.58
N ASN A 100 24.57 -7.40 -12.19
CA ASN A 100 25.22 -8.62 -11.68
C ASN A 100 24.92 -8.90 -10.21
N LYS A 101 24.48 -7.88 -9.47
CA LYS A 101 24.11 -7.93 -8.05
C LYS A 101 22.86 -7.08 -7.84
N PRO A 102 21.99 -7.46 -6.87
CA PRO A 102 20.83 -6.65 -6.57
C PRO A 102 21.21 -5.23 -6.14
N VAL A 103 20.44 -4.25 -6.63
CA VAL A 103 20.47 -2.86 -6.19
C VAL A 103 19.38 -2.64 -5.16
N THR A 104 19.56 -1.67 -4.26
CA THR A 104 18.56 -1.34 -3.25
C THR A 104 17.83 -0.05 -3.64
N ILE A 105 16.51 -0.11 -3.64
CA ILE A 105 15.63 1.05 -3.78
C ILE A 105 15.02 1.34 -2.41
N SER A 106 15.03 2.61 -1.99
CA SER A 106 14.52 3.05 -0.70
C SER A 106 13.65 4.28 -0.85
N PHE A 107 12.53 4.29 -0.10
CA PHE A 107 11.60 5.42 0.00
C PHE A 107 11.45 5.83 1.46
N PRO A 108 11.71 7.09 1.84
CA PRO A 108 11.24 7.62 3.10
C PRO A 108 9.72 7.78 3.05
N TYR A 109 9.02 7.47 4.12
CA TYR A 109 7.60 7.77 4.28
C TYR A 109 7.37 8.70 5.48
N THR A 110 6.25 9.40 5.47
CA THR A 110 5.84 10.34 6.51
C THR A 110 4.57 9.88 7.21
N ASP A 111 4.17 10.56 8.29
CA ASP A 111 2.88 10.27 8.94
C ASP A 111 1.68 10.58 8.02
N ALA A 112 1.85 11.48 7.05
CA ALA A 112 0.83 11.74 6.05
C ALA A 112 0.65 10.56 5.07
N ASP A 113 1.71 9.82 4.78
CA ASP A 113 1.67 8.68 3.86
C ASP A 113 0.99 7.45 4.49
N VAL A 114 0.89 7.40 5.82
CA VAL A 114 0.20 6.33 6.56
C VAL A 114 -1.19 6.72 7.06
N GLN A 115 -1.71 7.88 6.65
CA GLN A 115 -3.10 8.22 6.93
C GLN A 115 -4.05 7.24 6.23
N GLY A 116 -4.97 6.66 7.01
CA GLY A 116 -5.91 5.64 6.53
C GLY A 116 -5.33 4.25 6.33
N THR A 117 -4.04 4.04 6.67
CA THR A 117 -3.35 2.75 6.63
C THR A 117 -2.35 2.64 7.79
N VAL A 118 -1.51 1.62 7.78
CA VAL A 118 -0.39 1.47 8.73
C VAL A 118 0.91 1.16 7.96
N PRO A 119 2.09 1.47 8.53
CA PRO A 119 3.37 1.24 7.84
C PRO A 119 3.56 -0.19 7.36
N GLU A 120 3.09 -1.18 8.11
CA GLU A 120 3.21 -2.62 7.81
C GLU A 120 2.46 -3.03 6.54
N LEU A 121 1.48 -2.23 6.11
CA LEU A 121 0.70 -2.45 4.89
C LEU A 121 1.21 -1.63 3.70
N LEU A 122 2.31 -0.89 3.84
CA LEU A 122 2.97 -0.25 2.71
C LEU A 122 3.85 -1.25 1.96
N ARG A 123 3.81 -1.17 0.64
CA ARG A 123 4.69 -1.94 -0.25
C ARG A 123 5.31 -1.03 -1.30
N ILE A 124 6.57 -1.27 -1.62
CA ILE A 124 7.17 -0.72 -2.83
C ILE A 124 6.58 -1.48 -4.01
N ALA A 125 6.26 -0.76 -5.08
CA ALA A 125 5.68 -1.30 -6.30
C ALA A 125 6.40 -0.75 -7.52
N PHE A 126 6.38 -1.51 -8.61
CA PHE A 126 6.89 -1.08 -9.90
C PHE A 126 5.88 -1.35 -11.01
N GLN A 127 5.99 -0.58 -12.10
CA GLN A 127 5.19 -0.80 -13.30
C GLN A 127 6.00 -1.69 -14.26
N ASP A 128 5.42 -2.79 -14.72
CA ASP A 128 6.04 -3.66 -15.71
C ASP A 128 5.90 -3.12 -17.14
N ASN A 129 6.43 -3.86 -18.11
CA ASN A 129 6.44 -3.45 -19.52
C ASN A 129 5.04 -3.44 -20.17
N GLU A 130 4.08 -4.17 -19.60
CA GLU A 130 2.69 -4.18 -20.02
C GLU A 130 1.86 -3.06 -19.36
N GLY A 131 2.46 -2.30 -18.46
CA GLY A 131 1.81 -1.24 -17.70
C GLY A 131 1.10 -1.73 -16.45
N ALA A 132 1.24 -3.01 -16.08
CA ALA A 132 0.68 -3.56 -14.86
C ALA A 132 1.58 -3.24 -13.66
N TRP A 133 0.97 -2.89 -12.54
CA TRP A 133 1.68 -2.62 -11.31
C TRP A 133 1.91 -3.90 -10.51
N GLN A 134 3.13 -4.08 -10.04
CA GLN A 134 3.60 -5.23 -9.29
C GLN A 134 4.04 -4.78 -7.88
N SER A 135 3.47 -5.38 -6.85
CA SER A 135 3.87 -5.17 -5.46
C SER A 135 5.11 -6.02 -5.15
N MET A 136 6.11 -5.43 -4.50
CA MET A 136 7.31 -6.15 -4.06
C MET A 136 7.07 -6.80 -2.69
N ASN A 137 6.89 -8.12 -2.67
CA ASN A 137 6.51 -8.88 -1.46
C ASN A 137 7.56 -8.81 -0.35
N LYS A 138 8.83 -8.64 -0.69
CA LYS A 138 9.96 -8.51 0.25
C LYS A 138 10.26 -7.07 0.66
N THR A 139 9.30 -6.15 0.54
CA THR A 139 9.47 -4.79 1.03
C THR A 139 9.76 -4.79 2.53
N GLN A 140 10.91 -4.24 2.91
CA GLN A 140 11.30 -4.04 4.31
C GLN A 140 10.74 -2.70 4.81
N VAL A 141 10.11 -2.71 5.98
CA VAL A 141 9.56 -1.52 6.63
C VAL A 141 10.35 -1.23 7.89
N ASN A 142 11.11 -0.15 7.89
CA ASN A 142 11.77 0.35 9.10
C ASN A 142 10.94 1.49 9.70
N LYS A 143 10.23 1.20 10.79
CA LYS A 143 9.36 2.18 11.46
C LYS A 143 10.14 3.24 12.25
N GLN A 144 11.36 2.94 12.68
CA GLN A 144 12.19 3.88 13.43
C GLN A 144 12.75 4.98 12.52
N THR A 145 13.25 4.59 11.35
CA THR A 145 13.77 5.54 10.35
C THR A 145 12.72 6.02 9.37
N LYS A 146 11.49 5.49 9.45
CA LYS A 146 10.38 5.74 8.51
C LYS A 146 10.83 5.52 7.05
N GLN A 147 11.39 4.35 6.78
CA GLN A 147 11.93 4.01 5.47
C GLN A 147 11.40 2.65 5.00
N LEU A 148 11.03 2.60 3.73
CA LEU A 148 10.80 1.37 2.99
C LEU A 148 12.02 1.05 2.15
N SER A 149 12.34 -0.23 1.98
CA SER A 149 13.41 -0.65 1.06
C SER A 149 13.13 -2.01 0.43
N VAL A 150 13.69 -2.20 -0.75
CA VAL A 150 13.64 -3.47 -1.49
C VAL A 150 14.90 -3.63 -2.33
N THR A 151 15.27 -4.87 -2.62
CA THR A 151 16.31 -5.18 -3.59
C THR A 151 15.69 -5.61 -4.91
N THR A 152 16.30 -5.20 -6.03
CA THR A 152 15.85 -5.53 -7.38
C THR A 152 17.02 -5.74 -8.33
N MET A 153 16.76 -6.44 -9.45
CA MET A 153 17.71 -6.67 -10.54
C MET A 153 17.41 -5.84 -11.80
N HIS A 154 16.42 -4.96 -11.75
CA HIS A 154 15.98 -4.14 -12.88
C HIS A 154 15.57 -2.73 -12.45
N PHE A 155 15.52 -1.81 -13.41
CA PHE A 155 14.89 -0.51 -13.24
C PHE A 155 13.54 -0.45 -13.96
N SER A 156 12.65 0.42 -13.47
CA SER A 156 11.32 0.66 -13.97
C SER A 156 10.78 2.00 -13.46
N ASP A 157 9.47 2.21 -13.52
CA ASP A 157 8.73 3.23 -12.80
C ASP A 157 8.38 2.69 -11.41
N TRP A 158 8.82 3.37 -10.34
CA TRP A 158 8.74 2.91 -8.95
C TRP A 158 7.91 3.84 -8.09
N ASN A 159 7.09 3.27 -7.21
CA ASN A 159 6.32 3.98 -6.20
C ASN A 159 6.22 3.13 -4.93
N PHE A 160 5.59 3.64 -3.88
CA PHE A 160 5.07 2.81 -2.81
C PHE A 160 3.59 3.08 -2.59
N VAL A 161 2.85 2.04 -2.21
CA VAL A 161 1.39 2.04 -2.13
C VAL A 161 0.91 1.34 -0.86
N PRO A 162 -0.24 1.72 -0.30
CA PRO A 162 -0.90 0.95 0.72
C PRO A 162 -1.63 -0.25 0.10
N LEU A 163 -1.47 -1.44 0.65
CA LEU A 163 -2.23 -2.63 0.24
C LEU A 163 -3.67 -2.58 0.73
N VAL A 164 -3.87 -2.02 1.92
CA VAL A 164 -5.19 -1.81 2.55
C VAL A 164 -5.25 -0.39 3.09
N HIS A 165 -6.34 0.30 2.85
CA HIS A 165 -6.55 1.65 3.37
C HIS A 165 -8.03 2.01 3.52
N ILE A 166 -8.31 3.08 4.26
CA ILE A 166 -9.65 3.67 4.40
C ILE A 166 -9.85 4.71 3.30
N GLU A 167 -10.98 4.68 2.63
CA GLU A 167 -11.42 5.69 1.68
C GLU A 167 -12.71 6.38 2.17
N PRO A 168 -12.79 7.73 2.03
CA PRO A 168 -11.70 8.63 1.70
C PRO A 168 -10.68 8.73 2.84
N VAL A 169 -9.39 8.97 2.50
CA VAL A 169 -8.32 9.14 3.49
C VAL A 169 -8.50 10.42 4.32
N GLU A 170 -9.09 11.44 3.71
CA GLU A 170 -9.43 12.73 4.33
C GLU A 170 -10.74 13.25 3.74
N ALA A 171 -11.60 13.83 4.58
CA ALA A 171 -12.82 14.50 4.14
C ALA A 171 -13.04 15.79 4.93
N ARG A 172 -13.57 16.80 4.26
CA ARG A 172 -14.05 18.04 4.89
C ARG A 172 -15.56 18.09 4.74
N ILE A 173 -16.26 18.05 5.87
CA ILE A 173 -17.72 18.05 5.94
C ILE A 173 -18.19 19.21 6.82
N ALA A 174 -19.36 19.73 6.53
CA ALA A 174 -19.99 20.75 7.35
C ALA A 174 -20.60 20.13 8.64
N VAL A 175 -21.01 20.98 9.57
CA VAL A 175 -21.74 20.55 10.78
C VAL A 175 -23.03 19.83 10.39
N ASN A 176 -23.41 18.79 11.14
CA ASN A 176 -24.54 17.88 10.86
C ASN A 176 -24.43 17.02 9.58
N GLU A 177 -23.42 17.23 8.76
CA GLU A 177 -23.21 16.40 7.57
C GLU A 177 -22.57 15.06 7.89
N THR A 178 -22.62 14.16 6.92
CA THR A 178 -22.07 12.80 7.00
C THR A 178 -21.03 12.56 5.93
N VAL A 179 -20.10 11.65 6.22
CA VAL A 179 -19.20 11.07 5.25
C VAL A 179 -19.24 9.55 5.36
N GLU A 180 -19.35 8.89 4.20
CA GLU A 180 -19.20 7.44 4.13
C GLU A 180 -17.73 7.08 4.04
N LEU A 181 -17.35 6.06 4.80
CA LEU A 181 -16.00 5.50 4.86
C LEU A 181 -16.08 4.02 4.50
N LYS A 182 -15.08 3.52 3.80
CA LYS A 182 -14.93 2.10 3.50
C LYS A 182 -13.49 1.67 3.63
N VAL A 183 -13.24 0.43 4.01
CA VAL A 183 -11.93 -0.20 3.91
C VAL A 183 -11.83 -0.83 2.53
N VAL A 184 -10.75 -0.50 1.81
CA VAL A 184 -10.46 -1.06 0.50
C VAL A 184 -9.10 -1.75 0.51
N TYR A 185 -8.93 -2.71 -0.39
CA TYR A 185 -7.69 -3.42 -0.63
C TYR A 185 -7.36 -3.46 -2.11
N SER A 186 -6.07 -3.50 -2.44
CA SER A 186 -5.57 -3.56 -3.83
C SER A 186 -4.74 -4.82 -4.08
N PHE A 187 -5.01 -5.87 -3.33
CA PHE A 187 -4.21 -7.08 -3.26
C PHE A 187 -5.10 -8.21 -2.74
N ASP A 188 -4.80 -9.48 -3.04
CA ASP A 188 -5.60 -10.58 -2.50
C ASP A 188 -5.43 -10.62 -0.96
N PRO A 189 -6.50 -10.48 -0.16
CA PRO A 189 -6.39 -10.49 1.29
C PRO A 189 -5.77 -11.78 1.84
N GLU A 190 -5.95 -12.93 1.18
CA GLU A 190 -5.35 -14.19 1.60
C GLU A 190 -3.84 -14.18 1.43
N GLU A 191 -3.30 -13.45 0.44
CA GLU A 191 -1.87 -13.33 0.22
C GLU A 191 -1.17 -12.36 1.21
N ILE A 192 -1.90 -11.46 1.87
CA ILE A 192 -1.32 -10.55 2.87
C ILE A 192 -0.76 -11.34 4.06
N PHE A 193 -1.33 -12.49 4.36
CA PHE A 193 -1.06 -13.28 5.58
C PHE A 193 -0.19 -14.51 5.36
N VAL A 194 0.05 -14.86 4.10
CA VAL A 194 0.88 -16.01 3.74
C VAL A 194 2.21 -15.50 3.18
N PRO A 195 3.37 -15.99 3.67
CA PRO A 195 4.65 -15.68 3.03
C PRO A 195 4.61 -16.11 1.57
N LEU A 196 4.64 -15.13 0.65
CA LEU A 196 4.58 -15.42 -0.78
C LEU A 196 5.94 -15.94 -1.25
N PRO A 197 5.98 -17.03 -2.02
CA PRO A 197 7.23 -17.58 -2.56
C PRO A 197 7.82 -16.69 -3.65
N SER A 198 7.01 -15.88 -4.33
CA SER A 198 7.42 -14.96 -5.38
C SER A 198 7.99 -13.65 -4.83
N ASP A 199 8.88 -13.00 -5.58
CA ASP A 199 9.45 -11.71 -5.19
C ASP A 199 8.43 -10.56 -5.34
N ASN A 200 7.46 -10.72 -6.23
CA ASN A 200 6.41 -9.73 -6.51
C ASN A 200 5.06 -10.41 -6.79
N SER A 201 4.00 -9.65 -6.63
CA SER A 201 2.62 -10.03 -6.93
C SER A 201 1.90 -8.88 -7.64
N PRO A 202 0.96 -9.16 -8.57
CA PRO A 202 0.18 -8.13 -9.22
C PRO A 202 -0.60 -7.30 -8.20
N LEU A 203 -0.57 -5.98 -8.35
CA LEU A 203 -1.54 -5.11 -7.69
C LEU A 203 -2.87 -5.19 -8.45
N GLY A 204 -3.95 -5.33 -7.70
CA GLY A 204 -5.30 -5.25 -8.24
C GLY A 204 -5.89 -3.85 -8.18
N THR A 205 -6.95 -3.62 -8.96
CA THR A 205 -7.78 -2.43 -8.78
C THR A 205 -8.40 -2.43 -7.38
N PRO A 206 -8.48 -1.26 -6.69
CA PRO A 206 -9.04 -1.19 -5.34
C PRO A 206 -10.43 -1.78 -5.25
N GLN A 207 -10.64 -2.66 -4.30
CA GLN A 207 -11.91 -3.31 -4.01
C GLN A 207 -12.31 -3.11 -2.55
N GLN A 208 -13.61 -3.05 -2.27
CA GLN A 208 -14.08 -2.99 -0.90
C GLN A 208 -13.79 -4.31 -0.18
N MET A 209 -13.20 -4.22 1.02
CA MET A 209 -12.91 -5.38 1.86
C MET A 209 -14.21 -6.06 2.35
N SER A 210 -14.20 -7.39 2.51
CA SER A 210 -15.29 -8.08 3.19
C SER A 210 -15.39 -7.66 4.66
N GLY A 211 -16.61 -7.58 5.19
CA GLY A 211 -16.85 -7.30 6.60
C GLY A 211 -16.23 -8.32 7.55
N ASP A 212 -15.98 -9.55 7.09
CA ASP A 212 -15.41 -10.64 7.89
C ASP A 212 -13.97 -10.35 8.35
N TYR A 213 -13.24 -9.54 7.58
CA TYR A 213 -11.90 -9.09 7.93
C TYR A 213 -11.88 -7.88 8.88
N LEU A 214 -13.05 -7.31 9.21
CA LEU A 214 -13.13 -6.13 10.04
C LEU A 214 -13.62 -6.47 11.44
N LYS A 215 -12.84 -6.11 12.46
CA LYS A 215 -13.20 -6.32 13.85
C LYS A 215 -14.08 -5.19 14.39
N LYS A 216 -13.68 -3.95 14.16
CA LYS A 216 -14.43 -2.77 14.57
C LYS A 216 -13.92 -1.49 13.93
N TRP A 217 -14.81 -0.49 13.93
CA TRP A 217 -14.47 0.89 13.64
C TRP A 217 -14.37 1.69 14.95
N LEU A 218 -13.47 2.66 14.95
CA LEU A 218 -13.22 3.56 16.08
C LEU A 218 -13.12 4.99 15.57
N HIS A 219 -13.50 5.97 16.38
CA HIS A 219 -13.21 7.37 16.12
C HIS A 219 -12.75 8.07 17.40
N SER A 220 -11.94 9.12 17.25
CA SER A 220 -11.52 9.99 18.34
C SER A 220 -12.29 11.31 18.27
N GLY A 221 -12.71 11.82 19.42
CA GLY A 221 -13.38 13.12 19.50
C GLY A 221 -14.90 13.06 19.31
N ALA A 222 -15.47 14.18 18.93
CA ALA A 222 -16.92 14.39 18.86
C ALA A 222 -17.53 13.83 17.56
N GLY A 223 -18.85 13.73 17.51
CA GLY A 223 -19.59 13.14 16.39
C GLY A 223 -20.05 11.72 16.68
N THR A 224 -20.67 11.09 15.71
CA THR A 224 -21.13 9.70 15.82
C THR A 224 -20.62 8.88 14.64
N LEU A 225 -20.21 7.65 14.93
CA LEU A 225 -19.77 6.69 13.93
C LEU A 225 -20.69 5.46 13.98
N THR A 226 -21.35 5.17 12.88
CA THR A 226 -22.14 3.94 12.70
C THR A 226 -21.48 3.08 11.64
N SER A 227 -21.40 1.77 11.87
CA SER A 227 -20.69 0.88 10.96
C SER A 227 -21.50 -0.35 10.61
N ASN A 228 -21.24 -0.87 9.41
CA ASN A 228 -21.77 -2.13 8.92
C ASN A 228 -20.66 -2.84 8.11
N GLY A 229 -20.00 -3.82 8.74
CA GLY A 229 -18.85 -4.50 8.16
C GLY A 229 -17.75 -3.51 7.79
N SER A 230 -17.26 -3.58 6.57
CA SER A 230 -16.17 -2.73 6.07
C SER A 230 -16.56 -1.29 5.70
N LYS A 231 -17.81 -0.91 5.96
CA LYS A 231 -18.31 0.47 5.79
C LYS A 231 -18.61 1.12 7.12
N ALA A 232 -18.45 2.42 7.18
CA ALA A 232 -18.89 3.25 8.29
C ALA A 232 -19.42 4.59 7.77
N VAL A 233 -20.29 5.21 8.55
CA VAL A 233 -20.78 6.57 8.33
C VAL A 233 -20.43 7.39 9.56
N TYR A 234 -19.59 8.40 9.37
CA TYR A 234 -19.34 9.40 10.40
C TYR A 234 -20.27 10.59 10.17
N LYS A 235 -20.93 11.05 11.26
CA LYS A 235 -21.76 12.24 11.27
C LYS A 235 -21.13 13.29 12.17
N ALA A 236 -20.92 14.48 11.63
CA ALA A 236 -20.40 15.63 12.35
C ALA A 236 -21.43 16.15 13.38
N THR A 237 -20.93 16.77 14.44
CA THR A 237 -21.73 17.47 15.46
C THR A 237 -22.41 18.71 14.88
N ALA A 238 -23.42 19.23 15.58
CA ALA A 238 -24.13 20.45 15.23
C ALA A 238 -23.25 21.72 15.34
N THR A 239 -22.13 21.64 16.05
CA THR A 239 -21.12 22.70 16.17
C THR A 239 -19.74 22.13 15.89
N ALA A 240 -18.82 22.95 15.40
CA ALA A 240 -17.44 22.52 15.18
C ALA A 240 -16.81 22.05 16.51
N PRO A 241 -16.25 20.84 16.59
CA PRO A 241 -15.66 20.33 17.83
C PRO A 241 -14.35 21.05 18.14
N ALA A 242 -13.99 21.12 19.44
CA ALA A 242 -12.72 21.70 19.88
C ALA A 242 -11.51 20.88 19.37
N GLN A 243 -11.66 19.55 19.29
CA GLN A 243 -10.68 18.67 18.65
C GLN A 243 -11.07 18.47 17.17
N ASN A 244 -10.30 19.04 16.27
CA ASN A 244 -10.48 18.95 14.82
C ASN A 244 -9.08 18.90 14.17
N PRO A 245 -8.75 17.92 13.35
CA PRO A 245 -9.64 16.90 12.79
C PRO A 245 -10.04 15.78 13.78
N VAL A 246 -11.15 15.12 13.48
CA VAL A 246 -11.56 13.85 14.10
C VAL A 246 -10.89 12.72 13.31
N ALA A 247 -10.19 11.83 14.02
CA ALA A 247 -9.59 10.66 13.39
C ALA A 247 -10.57 9.47 13.44
N VAL A 248 -10.67 8.75 12.32
CA VAL A 248 -11.40 7.48 12.20
C VAL A 248 -10.42 6.38 11.85
N SER A 249 -10.55 5.23 12.51
CA SER A 249 -9.71 4.06 12.29
C SER A 249 -10.56 2.78 12.21
N ALA A 250 -10.01 1.78 11.55
CA ALA A 250 -10.59 0.46 11.43
C ALA A 250 -9.60 -0.57 11.98
N GLU A 251 -10.05 -1.43 12.89
CA GLU A 251 -9.27 -2.55 13.38
C GLU A 251 -9.60 -3.77 12.51
N ILE A 252 -8.57 -4.29 11.82
CA ILE A 252 -8.70 -5.42 10.91
C ILE A 252 -8.38 -6.70 11.69
N ASN A 253 -9.16 -7.74 11.43
CA ASN A 253 -8.99 -9.04 12.03
C ASN A 253 -8.19 -9.90 11.04
N PHE A 254 -7.01 -10.32 11.46
CA PHE A 254 -6.12 -11.20 10.71
C PHE A 254 -6.03 -12.56 11.40
#